data_80e22307bdf641bd95726609ea73ba5a
#
_entry.id   80e22307bdf641bd95726609ea73ba5a
#
_cell.length_a   1.000
_cell.length_b   1.000
_cell.length_c   1.000
_cell.angle_alpha   90.00
_cell.angle_beta   90.00
_cell.angle_gamma   90.00
#
_symmetry.space_group_name_H-M   'P 1'
#
loop_
_entity.id
_entity.type
_entity.pdbx_description
1 polymer ?
#
loop_
_entity_poly.entity_id
_entity_poly.type
_entity_poly.pdbx_seq_one_letter_code
_entity_poly.pdbx_strand_id
1 'polypeptide(L)' 'MAHKFLIKKNKSGEFVAYFVYNSETIFWTEGYASKASAKNAIESIKKNGPAAEIDDQSDD' A
#
# COMPACT_ATOMS: atom_id res chain seq x y z
N MET A 1 -17.39 5.51 0.07
CA MET A 1 -17.54 4.51 0.68
C MET A 1 -16.75 3.26 0.52
N ALA A 2 -16.07 2.97 -0.54
CA ALA A 2 -15.29 1.76 -0.67
C ALA A 2 -13.83 2.06 -0.40
N HIS A 3 -13.11 1.02 0.02
CA HIS A 3 -11.66 1.09 0.09
C HIS A 3 -11.09 1.11 -1.32
N LYS A 4 -9.94 1.73 -1.49
CA LYS A 4 -9.27 1.71 -2.79
C LYS A 4 -7.78 1.85 -2.61
N PHE A 5 -7.04 1.42 -3.63
CA PHE A 5 -5.62 1.67 -3.72
C PHE A 5 -5.40 2.88 -4.62
N LEU A 6 -4.51 3.75 -4.21
CA LEU A 6 -4.22 5.00 -4.91
C LEU A 6 -2.73 5.09 -5.15
N ILE A 7 -2.33 5.28 -6.40
CA ILE A 7 -0.91 5.42 -6.72
C ILE A 7 -0.63 6.89 -6.99
N LYS A 8 0.34 7.44 -6.26
CA LYS A 8 0.75 8.82 -6.45
C LYS A 8 2.26 8.92 -6.51
N LYS A 9 2.75 9.93 -7.21
CA LYS A 9 4.17 10.22 -7.26
C LYS A 9 4.53 11.15 -6.12
N ASN A 10 5.55 10.81 -5.35
CA ASN A 10 5.97 11.66 -4.23
C ASN A 10 6.96 12.73 -4.71
N LYS A 11 7.46 13.53 -3.76
CA LYS A 11 8.36 14.62 -4.09
C LYS A 11 9.69 14.14 -4.66
N SER A 12 10.09 12.94 -4.35
CA SER A 12 11.33 12.37 -4.87
C SER A 12 11.16 11.73 -6.24
N GLY A 13 9.95 11.80 -6.81
CA GLY A 13 9.69 11.22 -8.12
C GLY A 13 9.42 9.73 -8.08
N GLU A 14 9.19 9.16 -6.91
CA GLU A 14 8.91 7.75 -6.76
C GLU A 14 7.41 7.52 -6.68
N PHE A 15 6.99 6.33 -7.08
CA PHE A 15 5.57 5.96 -7.06
C PHE A 15 5.26 5.23 -5.77
N VAL A 16 4.23 5.69 -5.06
CA VAL A 16 3.82 5.13 -3.78
C VAL A 16 2.37 4.69 -3.89
N ALA A 17 2.07 3.51 -3.38
CA ALA A 17 0.70 3.00 -3.35
C ALA A 17 0.14 3.25 -1.95
N TYR A 18 -1.05 3.84 -1.90
CA TYR A 18 -1.74 4.16 -0.66
C TYR A 18 -3.00 3.32 -0.57
N PHE A 19 -3.30 2.79 0.60
CA PHE A 19 -4.55 2.12 0.85
C PHE A 19 -5.44 3.09 1.62
N VAL A 20 -6.55 3.48 1.02
CA VAL A 20 -7.38 4.53 1.59
C VAL A 20 -8.83 4.08 1.73
N TYR A 21 -9.52 4.65 2.70
CA TYR A 21 -10.95 4.47 2.89
C TYR A 21 -11.55 5.86 2.99
N ASN A 22 -12.45 6.17 2.07
CA ASN A 22 -12.95 7.54 1.91
C ASN A 22 -11.77 8.46 1.64
N SER A 23 -11.53 9.44 2.49
CA SER A 23 -10.38 10.33 2.31
C SER A 23 -9.28 10.05 3.33
N GLU A 24 -9.36 8.93 4.02
CA GLU A 24 -8.39 8.62 5.06
C GLU A 24 -7.39 7.58 4.57
N THR A 25 -6.10 7.88 4.69
CA THR A 25 -5.06 6.95 4.33
C THR A 25 -4.82 5.99 5.50
N ILE A 26 -4.98 4.69 5.22
CA ILE A 26 -4.76 3.68 6.24
C ILE A 26 -3.29 3.30 6.32
N PHE A 27 -2.67 3.04 5.16
CA PHE A 27 -1.24 2.80 5.10
C PHE A 27 -0.75 3.04 3.68
N TRP A 28 0.57 3.05 3.50
CA TRP A 28 1.18 3.24 2.19
C TRP A 28 2.44 2.41 2.10
N THR A 29 2.89 2.20 0.86
CA THR A 29 4.09 1.41 0.60
C THR A 29 5.31 2.31 0.56
N GLU A 30 6.47 1.68 0.39
CA GLU A 30 7.66 2.46 0.09
C GLU A 30 7.57 3.05 -1.31
N GLY A 31 8.49 3.92 -1.66
CA GLY A 31 8.52 4.50 -2.98
C GLY A 31 9.18 3.55 -3.98
N TYR A 32 8.54 3.42 -5.14
CA TYR A 32 9.05 2.57 -6.21
C TYR A 32 9.49 3.41 -7.39
N ALA A 33 10.47 2.90 -8.12
CA ALA A 33 11.02 3.63 -9.27
C ALA A 33 10.05 3.70 -10.44
N SER A 34 9.08 2.78 -10.51
CA SER A 34 8.14 2.76 -11.63
C SER A 34 6.72 2.53 -11.13
N LYS A 35 5.76 2.99 -11.94
CA LYS A 35 4.36 2.75 -11.66
C LYS A 35 4.05 1.25 -11.68
N ALA A 36 4.68 0.51 -12.59
CA ALA A 36 4.47 -0.92 -12.68
C ALA A 36 4.86 -1.63 -11.38
N SER A 37 5.95 -1.21 -10.75
CA SER A 37 6.36 -1.79 -9.48
C SER A 37 5.35 -1.51 -8.39
N ALA A 38 4.81 -0.29 -8.34
CA ALA A 38 3.78 0.06 -7.36
C ALA A 38 2.53 -0.80 -7.57
N LYS A 39 2.13 -1.00 -8.83
CA LYS A 39 0.98 -1.85 -9.13
C LYS A 39 1.23 -3.30 -8.73
N ASN A 40 2.45 -3.79 -8.94
CA ASN A 40 2.80 -5.14 -8.53
C ASN A 40 2.71 -5.31 -7.02
N ALA A 41 3.11 -4.29 -6.27
CA ALA A 41 2.99 -4.31 -4.82
C ALA A 41 1.52 -4.43 -4.41
N ILE A 42 0.64 -3.67 -5.08
CA ILE A 42 -0.79 -3.74 -4.81
C ILE A 42 -1.33 -5.13 -5.10
N GLU A 43 -0.93 -5.71 -6.23
CA GLU A 43 -1.40 -7.05 -6.57
C GLU A 43 -0.94 -8.09 -5.54
N SER A 44 0.28 -7.94 -5.05
CA SER A 44 0.79 -8.83 -4.01
C SER A 44 -0.01 -8.70 -2.73
N ILE A 45 -0.37 -7.47 -2.35
CA ILE A 45 -1.18 -7.23 -1.15
C ILE A 45 -2.55 -7.87 -1.31
N LYS A 46 -3.16 -7.71 -2.48
CA LYS A 46 -4.48 -8.27 -2.73
C LYS A 46 -4.47 -9.79 -2.72
N LYS A 47 -3.39 -10.38 -3.21
CA LYS A 47 -3.29 -11.83 -3.31
C LYS A 47 -2.90 -12.47 -1.99
N ASN A 48 -1.94 -11.89 -1.30
CA ASN A 48 -1.33 -12.52 -0.13
C ASN A 48 -1.76 -11.91 1.20
N GLY A 49 -2.27 -10.70 1.18
CA GLY A 49 -2.66 -10.01 2.40
C GLY A 49 -3.71 -10.74 3.23
N PRO A 50 -4.77 -11.26 2.61
CA PRO A 50 -5.82 -11.92 3.39
C PRO A 50 -5.33 -13.14 4.15
N ALA A 51 -4.30 -13.82 3.67
CA ALA A 51 -3.76 -15.00 4.33
C ALA A 51 -2.56 -14.68 5.22
N ALA A 52 -2.11 -13.43 5.22
CA ALA A 52 -0.95 -13.05 6.02
C ALA A 52 -1.32 -13.06 7.50
N GLU A 53 -0.46 -13.66 8.31
CA GLU A 53 -0.73 -13.71 9.73
C GLU A 53 -0.29 -12.42 10.40
N ILE A 54 -0.86 -12.18 11.56
CA ILE A 54 -0.52 -11.02 12.37
C ILE A 54 0.58 -11.45 13.34
N ASP A 55 1.73 -10.81 13.21
CA ASP A 55 2.86 -11.08 14.10
C ASP A 55 3.03 -9.85 14.98
N ASP A 56 2.42 -9.88 16.14
CA ASP A 56 2.41 -8.74 17.05
C ASP A 56 3.64 -8.79 17.93
N GLN A 57 4.59 -7.91 17.63
CA GLN A 57 5.84 -7.82 18.38
C GLN A 57 5.87 -6.61 19.30
N SER A 58 4.71 -6.03 19.58
CA SER A 58 4.64 -4.92 20.51
C SER A 58 4.87 -5.45 21.93
N ASP A 59 5.25 -4.53 22.83
CA ASP A 59 5.59 -4.91 24.18
C ASP A 59 4.39 -4.97 25.13
N ASP A 60 3.23 -4.78 24.64
CA ASP A 60 2.03 -4.80 25.50
C ASP A 60 1.34 -6.11 25.45
#